data_0c4ef5842361bb9c943d10174162b563
#
_entry.id   0c4ef5842361bb9c943d10174162b563
#
_cell.length_a   1.000
_cell.length_b   1.000
_cell.length_c   1.000
_cell.angle_alpha   90.00
_cell.angle_beta   90.00
_cell.angle_gamma   90.00
#
_symmetry.space_group_name_H-M   'P 1'
#
loop_
_entity.id
_entity.type
_entity.pdbx_description
1 polymer ?
#
loop_
_entity_poly.entity_id
_entity_poly.type
_entity_poly.pdbx_seq_one_letter_code
_entity_poly.pdbx_strand_id
1 'polypeptide(L)'
;MSHEPEEFTHEGVGDTVSTRVMELVVAGALMIVAVVVMVDSRRVGAGWVGGAPGAGYFPFYIGLIMFVSSAITFLVNAFTRQPNLTTFVKRSKLKLVLKVLIPTAVFVFLIGYLGIYVAGGIFIVFFMCWLGRYPLVKAIPVGVAVPLALFWLFEIMFLIPLPKGPLEVALGF
;
A
#
# COMPACT_ATOMS: atom_id res chain seq x y z
N MET A 1 -29.87 -34.25 33.43
CA MET A 1 -28.91 -33.17 33.16
C MET A 1 -27.80 -33.79 32.34
N SER A 2 -28.00 -33.84 31.03
CA SER A 2 -27.09 -34.42 30.05
C SER A 2 -26.19 -33.33 29.51
N HIS A 3 -24.89 -33.40 29.84
CA HIS A 3 -23.86 -32.59 29.20
C HIS A 3 -23.66 -33.10 27.78
N GLU A 4 -24.15 -32.36 26.80
CA GLU A 4 -23.69 -32.50 25.44
C GLU A 4 -22.22 -32.01 25.35
N PRO A 5 -21.30 -32.81 24.81
CA PRO A 5 -19.93 -32.34 24.52
C PRO A 5 -20.02 -31.39 23.33
N GLU A 6 -19.53 -30.17 23.51
CA GLU A 6 -19.29 -29.20 22.43
C GLU A 6 -18.40 -29.83 21.38
N GLU A 7 -18.99 -30.10 20.23
CA GLU A 7 -18.34 -30.58 19.03
C GLU A 7 -17.37 -29.49 18.55
N PHE A 8 -16.09 -29.59 18.95
CA PHE A 8 -15.01 -28.84 18.33
C PHE A 8 -14.93 -29.30 16.88
N THR A 9 -15.67 -28.62 16.02
CA THR A 9 -15.52 -28.75 14.57
C THR A 9 -14.06 -28.50 14.23
N HIS A 10 -13.35 -29.55 13.82
CA HIS A 10 -12.06 -29.49 13.16
C HIS A 10 -12.21 -28.71 11.85
N GLU A 11 -12.20 -27.37 11.93
CA GLU A 11 -12.04 -26.54 10.74
C GLU A 11 -10.66 -26.83 10.12
N GLY A 12 -10.72 -27.29 8.91
CA GLY A 12 -9.67 -27.91 8.12
C GLY A 12 -8.27 -27.28 8.23
N VAL A 13 -7.31 -28.13 8.56
CA VAL A 13 -5.86 -27.90 8.61
C VAL A 13 -5.29 -27.44 7.24
N GLY A 14 -6.10 -27.44 6.18
CA GLY A 14 -5.67 -27.12 4.80
C GLY A 14 -5.64 -25.63 4.41
N ASP A 15 -6.12 -24.71 5.25
CA ASP A 15 -6.39 -23.33 4.84
C ASP A 15 -5.50 -22.29 5.53
N THR A 16 -4.34 -22.69 6.04
CA THR A 16 -3.41 -21.84 6.79
C THR A 16 -2.10 -21.62 6.04
N VAL A 17 -1.68 -20.38 5.94
CA VAL A 17 -0.33 -20.04 5.45
C VAL A 17 0.63 -20.07 6.64
N SER A 18 1.74 -20.78 6.50
CA SER A 18 2.78 -20.82 7.53
C SER A 18 3.28 -19.41 7.84
N THR A 19 3.37 -19.08 9.14
CA THR A 19 3.88 -17.80 9.63
C THR A 19 5.24 -17.47 9.01
N ARG A 20 6.13 -18.45 8.94
CA ARG A 20 7.47 -18.33 8.37
C ARG A 20 7.46 -17.86 6.90
N VAL A 21 6.61 -18.47 6.06
CA VAL A 21 6.50 -18.07 4.66
C VAL A 21 6.01 -16.64 4.53
N MET A 22 5.01 -16.27 5.35
CA MET A 22 4.49 -14.90 5.34
C MET A 22 5.53 -13.89 5.82
N GLU A 23 6.28 -14.18 6.88
CA GLU A 23 7.35 -13.33 7.38
C GLU A 23 8.46 -13.15 6.35
N LEU A 24 8.87 -14.22 5.65
CA LEU A 24 9.87 -14.13 4.57
C LEU A 24 9.36 -13.30 3.39
N VAL A 25 8.10 -13.47 3.00
CA VAL A 25 7.49 -12.70 1.89
C VAL A 25 7.38 -11.23 2.25
N VAL A 26 6.90 -10.92 3.45
CA VAL A 26 6.76 -9.52 3.92
C VAL A 26 8.12 -8.86 4.10
N ALA A 27 9.07 -9.54 4.75
CA ALA A 27 10.43 -9.02 4.92
C ALA A 27 11.12 -8.80 3.57
N GLY A 28 10.99 -9.74 2.63
CA GLY A 28 11.51 -9.60 1.27
C GLY A 28 10.88 -8.42 0.51
N ALA A 29 9.57 -8.25 0.60
CA ALA A 29 8.87 -7.12 -0.02
C ALA A 29 9.32 -5.77 0.59
N LEU A 30 9.46 -5.69 1.92
CA LEU A 30 9.97 -4.50 2.60
C LEU A 30 11.42 -4.19 2.23
N MET A 31 12.27 -5.19 2.04
CA MET A 31 13.64 -4.98 1.55
C MET A 31 13.66 -4.37 0.15
N ILE A 32 12.81 -4.86 -0.76
CA ILE A 32 12.69 -4.31 -2.11
C ILE A 32 12.25 -2.84 -2.05
N VAL A 33 11.21 -2.54 -1.28
CA VAL A 33 10.71 -1.16 -1.09
C VAL A 33 11.81 -0.27 -0.50
N ALA A 34 12.54 -0.75 0.50
CA ALA A 34 13.66 -0.02 1.10
C ALA A 34 14.74 0.34 0.08
N VAL A 35 15.13 -0.63 -0.77
CA VAL A 35 16.12 -0.39 -1.84
C VAL A 35 15.60 0.66 -2.84
N VAL A 36 14.35 0.55 -3.27
CA VAL A 36 13.74 1.54 -4.18
C VAL A 36 13.78 2.94 -3.56
N VAL A 37 13.34 3.08 -2.30
CA VAL A 37 13.40 4.36 -1.57
C VAL A 37 14.82 4.90 -1.46
N MET A 38 15.81 4.06 -1.14
CA MET A 38 17.20 4.47 -1.04
C MET A 38 17.78 4.94 -2.38
N VAL A 39 17.46 4.22 -3.46
CA VAL A 39 17.93 4.58 -4.82
C VAL A 39 17.31 5.90 -5.27
N ASP A 40 16.00 6.06 -5.07
CA ASP A 40 15.31 7.29 -5.45
C ASP A 40 15.76 8.49 -4.60
N SER A 41 15.93 8.29 -3.29
CA SER A 41 16.46 9.32 -2.38
C SER A 41 17.85 9.84 -2.80
N ARG A 42 18.71 8.96 -3.34
CA ARG A 42 20.00 9.37 -3.90
C ARG A 42 19.85 10.25 -5.14
N ARG A 43 18.86 9.99 -5.97
CA ARG A 43 18.57 10.81 -7.18
C ARG A 43 18.07 12.20 -6.81
N VAL A 44 17.26 12.28 -5.77
CA VAL A 44 16.72 13.56 -5.27
C VAL A 44 17.76 14.37 -4.49
N GLY A 45 18.84 13.72 -4.00
CA GLY A 45 19.91 14.34 -3.23
C GLY A 45 19.89 13.96 -1.76
N ALA A 46 20.58 12.85 -1.43
CA ALA A 46 20.69 12.34 -0.06
C ALA A 46 21.87 12.93 0.73
N GLY A 47 22.55 13.95 0.20
CA GLY A 47 23.68 14.60 0.81
C GLY A 47 23.36 15.92 1.53
N TRP A 48 24.40 16.56 2.05
CA TRP A 48 24.34 17.93 2.58
C TRP A 48 24.57 18.91 1.44
N VAL A 49 23.67 19.87 1.29
CA VAL A 49 23.76 20.93 0.28
C VAL A 49 23.58 22.28 0.96
N GLY A 50 24.56 23.18 0.83
CA GLY A 50 24.47 24.52 1.39
C GLY A 50 24.35 24.59 2.92
N GLY A 51 24.85 23.60 3.67
CA GLY A 51 24.78 23.57 5.14
C GLY A 51 23.48 22.97 5.70
N ALA A 52 22.61 22.43 4.85
CA ALA A 52 21.36 21.78 5.24
C ALA A 52 21.22 20.36 4.61
N PRO A 53 20.46 19.46 5.25
CA PRO A 53 20.19 18.14 4.66
C PRO A 53 19.33 18.29 3.39
N GLY A 54 19.74 17.63 2.31
CA GLY A 54 18.98 17.59 1.07
C GLY A 54 17.64 16.87 1.23
N ALA A 55 16.71 17.08 0.28
CA ALA A 55 15.37 16.50 0.35
C ALA A 55 15.35 14.96 0.44
N GLY A 56 16.34 14.27 -0.15
CA GLY A 56 16.50 12.82 -0.09
C GLY A 56 17.22 12.32 1.17
N TYR A 57 17.72 13.18 2.05
CA TYR A 57 18.51 12.78 3.22
C TYR A 57 17.70 11.89 4.18
N PHE A 58 16.60 12.39 4.69
CA PHE A 58 15.74 11.65 5.62
C PHE A 58 15.16 10.35 5.02
N PRO A 59 14.57 10.36 3.82
CA PRO A 59 14.08 9.14 3.21
C PRO A 59 15.17 8.08 3.01
N PHE A 60 16.40 8.48 2.71
CA PHE A 60 17.52 7.55 2.56
C PHE A 60 17.82 6.80 3.86
N TYR A 61 17.95 7.51 4.99
CA TYR A 61 18.23 6.88 6.28
C TYR A 61 17.05 6.05 6.81
N ILE A 62 15.82 6.50 6.58
CA ILE A 62 14.62 5.69 6.89
C ILE A 62 14.63 4.40 6.06
N GLY A 63 14.91 4.49 4.77
CA GLY A 63 15.08 3.32 3.90
C GLY A 63 16.19 2.39 4.38
N LEU A 64 17.32 2.92 4.83
CA LEU A 64 18.44 2.14 5.37
C LEU A 64 18.03 1.36 6.63
N ILE A 65 17.38 2.02 7.58
CA ILE A 65 16.90 1.38 8.82
C ILE A 65 15.88 0.29 8.48
N MET A 66 14.95 0.59 7.58
CA MET A 66 13.95 -0.38 7.11
C MET A 66 14.60 -1.59 6.42
N PHE A 67 15.61 -1.36 5.59
CA PHE A 67 16.38 -2.42 4.93
C PHE A 67 17.07 -3.33 5.95
N VAL A 68 17.81 -2.75 6.90
CA VAL A 68 18.54 -3.50 7.93
C VAL A 68 17.57 -4.32 8.79
N SER A 69 16.49 -3.72 9.29
CA SER A 69 15.48 -4.41 10.11
C SER A 69 14.81 -5.56 9.35
N SER A 70 14.43 -5.32 8.08
CA SER A 70 13.84 -6.35 7.24
C SER A 70 14.83 -7.46 6.87
N ALA A 71 16.10 -7.13 6.65
CA ALA A 71 17.15 -8.11 6.39
C ALA A 71 17.39 -9.01 7.60
N ILE A 72 17.45 -8.45 8.81
CA ILE A 72 17.55 -9.22 10.05
C ILE A 72 16.37 -10.18 10.18
N THR A 73 15.15 -9.68 10.02
CA THR A 73 13.92 -10.50 10.06
C THR A 73 13.96 -11.61 9.03
N PHE A 74 14.36 -11.30 7.81
CA PHE A 74 14.48 -12.27 6.71
C PHE A 74 15.51 -13.36 7.05
N LEU A 75 16.71 -12.97 7.49
CA LEU A 75 17.77 -13.92 7.83
C LEU A 75 17.39 -14.81 9.02
N VAL A 76 16.85 -14.22 10.10
CA VAL A 76 16.40 -15.00 11.28
C VAL A 76 15.37 -16.04 10.84
N ASN A 77 14.37 -15.67 10.08
CA ASN A 77 13.34 -16.61 9.63
C ASN A 77 13.82 -17.60 8.55
N ALA A 78 14.81 -17.21 7.74
CA ALA A 78 15.43 -18.12 6.77
C ALA A 78 16.26 -19.21 7.42
N PHE A 79 17.03 -18.86 8.47
CA PHE A 79 17.95 -19.80 9.15
C PHE A 79 17.33 -20.51 10.35
N THR A 80 16.27 -19.98 10.96
CA THR A 80 15.59 -20.62 12.09
C THR A 80 14.84 -21.86 11.62
N ARG A 81 15.26 -23.02 12.08
CA ARG A 81 14.76 -24.34 11.67
C ARG A 81 13.49 -24.78 12.42
N GLN A 82 13.01 -23.98 13.37
CA GLN A 82 11.79 -24.31 14.14
C GLN A 82 10.55 -23.95 13.31
N PRO A 83 9.69 -24.92 12.97
CA PRO A 83 8.40 -24.61 12.39
C PRO A 83 7.54 -23.96 13.49
N ASN A 84 7.43 -22.65 13.49
CA ASN A 84 6.37 -22.00 14.25
C ASN A 84 5.04 -22.44 13.60
N LEU A 85 4.42 -23.44 14.22
CA LEU A 85 3.09 -23.98 13.83
C LEU A 85 1.95 -23.01 14.18
N THR A 86 2.28 -21.79 14.60
CA THR A 86 1.29 -20.77 14.84
C THR A 86 0.74 -20.27 13.50
N THR A 87 -0.54 -20.45 13.30
CA THR A 87 -1.29 -19.96 12.15
C THR A 87 -1.30 -18.44 12.15
N PHE A 88 -0.56 -17.81 11.25
CA PHE A 88 -0.47 -16.35 11.19
C PHE A 88 -1.73 -15.71 10.59
N VAL A 89 -2.21 -16.23 9.47
CA VAL A 89 -3.40 -15.70 8.80
C VAL A 89 -4.20 -16.81 8.13
N LYS A 90 -5.51 -16.86 8.39
CA LYS A 90 -6.44 -17.68 7.60
C LYS A 90 -6.47 -17.14 6.16
N ARG A 91 -6.45 -17.99 5.15
CA ARG A 91 -6.52 -17.62 3.71
C ARG A 91 -7.71 -16.72 3.39
N SER A 92 -8.81 -16.85 4.12
CA SER A 92 -9.97 -15.97 3.98
C SER A 92 -9.66 -14.51 4.30
N LYS A 93 -8.83 -14.25 5.32
CA LYS A 93 -8.39 -12.89 5.69
C LYS A 93 -7.40 -12.32 4.67
N LEU A 94 -6.51 -13.17 4.11
CA LEU A 94 -5.59 -12.76 3.05
C LEU A 94 -6.34 -12.29 1.79
N LYS A 95 -7.44 -12.97 1.42
CA LYS A 95 -8.31 -12.53 0.31
C LYS A 95 -8.88 -11.12 0.55
N LEU A 96 -9.23 -10.78 1.80
CA LEU A 96 -9.72 -9.43 2.13
C LEU A 96 -8.64 -8.37 1.96
N VAL A 97 -7.42 -8.67 2.39
CA VAL A 97 -6.27 -7.76 2.21
C VAL A 97 -5.97 -7.57 0.72
N LEU A 98 -5.94 -8.65 -0.07
CA LEU A 98 -5.69 -8.57 -1.51
C LEU A 98 -6.79 -7.81 -2.26
N LYS A 99 -8.05 -7.89 -1.82
CA LYS A 99 -9.14 -7.08 -2.38
C LYS A 99 -8.92 -5.58 -2.25
N VAL A 100 -8.20 -5.12 -1.24
CA VAL A 100 -7.86 -3.71 -1.07
C VAL A 100 -6.51 -3.40 -1.73
N LEU A 101 -5.52 -4.26 -1.53
CA LEU A 101 -4.15 -4.04 -2.00
C LEU A 101 -4.06 -3.96 -3.52
N ILE A 102 -4.71 -4.90 -4.25
CA ILE A 102 -4.61 -4.93 -5.71
C ILE A 102 -5.19 -3.67 -6.36
N PRO A 103 -6.42 -3.22 -6.04
CA PRO A 103 -6.93 -1.97 -6.60
C PRO A 103 -6.11 -0.74 -6.21
N THR A 104 -5.55 -0.72 -4.99
CA THR A 104 -4.68 0.37 -4.56
C THR A 104 -3.38 0.40 -5.35
N ALA A 105 -2.76 -0.76 -5.62
CA ALA A 105 -1.58 -0.84 -6.47
C ALA A 105 -1.87 -0.40 -7.91
N VAL A 106 -3.02 -0.81 -8.46
CA VAL A 106 -3.49 -0.35 -9.79
C VAL A 106 -3.72 1.16 -9.79
N PHE A 107 -4.33 1.71 -8.75
CA PHE A 107 -4.53 3.15 -8.61
C PHE A 107 -3.20 3.91 -8.64
N VAL A 108 -2.20 3.48 -7.85
CA VAL A 108 -0.86 4.11 -7.84
C VAL A 108 -0.23 4.07 -9.22
N PHE A 109 -0.37 2.96 -9.95
CA PHE A 109 0.12 2.84 -11.31
C PHE A 109 -0.63 3.80 -12.27
N LEU A 110 -1.95 3.92 -12.13
CA LEU A 110 -2.77 4.81 -12.96
C LEU A 110 -2.44 6.30 -12.74
N ILE A 111 -1.98 6.70 -11.57
CA ILE A 111 -1.58 8.10 -11.31
C ILE A 111 -0.54 8.56 -12.35
N GLY A 112 0.42 7.71 -12.71
CA GLY A 112 1.45 8.03 -13.69
C GLY A 112 0.94 8.27 -15.11
N TYR A 113 -0.25 7.75 -15.46
CA TYR A 113 -0.85 7.87 -16.79
C TYR A 113 -2.02 8.85 -16.86
N LEU A 114 -2.87 8.85 -15.85
CA LEU A 114 -4.11 9.63 -15.84
C LEU A 114 -3.99 10.93 -15.03
N GLY A 115 -2.97 11.03 -14.18
CA GLY A 115 -2.87 12.06 -13.18
C GLY A 115 -3.60 11.71 -11.88
N ILE A 116 -3.32 12.45 -10.81
CA ILE A 116 -3.79 12.13 -9.46
C ILE A 116 -5.30 12.41 -9.31
N TYR A 117 -5.81 13.46 -9.97
CA TYR A 117 -7.21 13.86 -9.85
C TYR A 117 -8.15 12.89 -10.56
N VAL A 118 -7.84 12.54 -11.82
CA VAL A 118 -8.65 11.61 -12.61
C VAL A 118 -8.55 10.20 -12.04
N ALA A 119 -7.35 9.72 -11.75
CA ALA A 119 -7.14 8.41 -11.16
C ALA A 119 -7.84 8.30 -9.80
N GLY A 120 -7.76 9.36 -8.96
CA GLY A 120 -8.42 9.42 -7.66
C GLY A 120 -9.94 9.37 -7.75
N GLY A 121 -10.54 10.10 -8.69
CA GLY A 121 -11.98 10.07 -8.95
C GLY A 121 -12.46 8.67 -9.34
N ILE A 122 -11.78 8.03 -10.29
CA ILE A 122 -12.08 6.66 -10.74
C ILE A 122 -11.93 5.67 -9.56
N PHE A 123 -10.87 5.80 -8.77
CA PHE A 123 -10.62 4.93 -7.64
C PHE A 123 -11.71 5.04 -6.56
N ILE A 124 -12.15 6.27 -6.22
CA ILE A 124 -13.23 6.51 -5.26
C ILE A 124 -14.52 5.87 -5.74
N VAL A 125 -14.93 6.10 -6.99
CA VAL A 125 -16.14 5.51 -7.56
C VAL A 125 -16.06 3.99 -7.53
N PHE A 126 -14.94 3.43 -7.99
CA PHE A 126 -14.71 1.98 -7.99
C PHE A 126 -14.83 1.38 -6.58
N PHE A 127 -14.15 1.97 -5.59
CA PHE A 127 -14.17 1.49 -4.21
C PHE A 127 -15.55 1.58 -3.57
N MET A 128 -16.26 2.69 -3.78
CA MET A 128 -17.62 2.87 -3.28
C MET A 128 -18.58 1.84 -3.85
N CYS A 129 -18.48 1.53 -5.14
CA CYS A 129 -19.37 0.57 -5.78
C CYS A 129 -19.00 -0.87 -5.43
N TRP A 130 -17.71 -1.21 -5.51
CA TRP A 130 -17.27 -2.60 -5.36
C TRP A 130 -17.17 -3.06 -3.92
N LEU A 131 -16.53 -2.27 -3.05
CA LEU A 131 -16.34 -2.63 -1.64
C LEU A 131 -17.45 -2.09 -0.76
N GLY A 132 -17.87 -0.84 -0.99
CA GLY A 132 -18.91 -0.16 -0.24
C GLY A 132 -20.34 -0.54 -0.65
N ARG A 133 -20.52 -1.20 -1.82
CA ARG A 133 -21.83 -1.56 -2.39
C ARG A 133 -22.78 -0.37 -2.54
N TYR A 134 -22.24 0.84 -2.70
CA TYR A 134 -23.04 2.02 -2.95
C TYR A 134 -23.50 2.08 -4.41
N PRO A 135 -24.70 2.60 -4.69
CA PRO A 135 -25.18 2.79 -6.04
C PRO A 135 -24.34 3.88 -6.75
N LEU A 136 -24.14 3.73 -8.07
CA LEU A 136 -23.38 4.66 -8.91
C LEU A 136 -23.85 6.12 -8.76
N VAL A 137 -25.16 6.34 -8.59
CA VAL A 137 -25.76 7.67 -8.39
C VAL A 137 -25.18 8.41 -7.19
N LYS A 138 -24.74 7.69 -6.13
CA LYS A 138 -24.05 8.29 -4.97
C LYS A 138 -22.54 8.31 -5.12
N ALA A 139 -21.98 7.33 -5.81
CA ALA A 139 -20.53 7.21 -5.97
C ALA A 139 -19.95 8.25 -6.94
N ILE A 140 -20.62 8.53 -8.05
CA ILE A 140 -20.16 9.50 -9.06
C ILE A 140 -20.03 10.93 -8.47
N PRO A 141 -21.03 11.49 -7.77
CA PRO A 141 -20.88 12.83 -7.19
C PRO A 141 -19.71 12.93 -6.23
N VAL A 142 -19.49 11.90 -5.39
CA VAL A 142 -18.35 11.86 -4.45
C VAL A 142 -17.03 11.75 -5.19
N GLY A 143 -16.94 10.86 -6.17
CA GLY A 143 -15.75 10.67 -7.01
C GLY A 143 -15.35 11.88 -7.84
N VAL A 144 -16.30 12.78 -8.12
CA VAL A 144 -16.01 14.07 -8.79
C VAL A 144 -15.72 15.17 -7.77
N ALA A 145 -16.53 15.27 -6.72
CA ALA A 145 -16.40 16.35 -5.72
C ALA A 145 -15.06 16.30 -4.96
N VAL A 146 -14.59 15.11 -4.60
CA VAL A 146 -13.34 14.97 -3.83
C VAL A 146 -12.11 15.41 -4.63
N PRO A 147 -11.87 14.95 -5.87
CA PRO A 147 -10.76 15.44 -6.69
C PRO A 147 -10.85 16.94 -6.99
N LEU A 148 -12.05 17.48 -7.25
CA LEU A 148 -12.23 18.91 -7.48
C LEU A 148 -11.91 19.72 -6.21
N ALA A 149 -12.32 19.26 -5.04
CA ALA A 149 -11.99 19.90 -3.78
C ALA A 149 -10.48 19.87 -3.51
N LEU A 150 -9.80 18.75 -3.80
CA LEU A 150 -8.34 18.64 -3.70
C LEU A 150 -7.63 19.54 -4.72
N PHE A 151 -8.12 19.62 -5.95
CA PHE A 151 -7.58 20.52 -6.96
C PHE A 151 -7.68 21.97 -6.49
N TRP A 152 -8.86 22.41 -6.04
CA TRP A 152 -9.06 23.75 -5.53
C TRP A 152 -8.15 24.05 -4.33
N LEU A 153 -8.03 23.12 -3.39
CA LEU A 153 -7.23 23.27 -2.19
C LEU A 153 -5.73 23.35 -2.52
N PHE A 154 -5.19 22.41 -3.27
CA PHE A 154 -3.74 22.33 -3.50
C PHE A 154 -3.28 23.28 -4.60
N GLU A 155 -3.99 23.36 -5.71
CA GLU A 155 -3.54 24.12 -6.87
C GLU A 155 -3.90 25.60 -6.79
N ILE A 156 -5.07 25.93 -6.21
CA ILE A 156 -5.53 27.32 -6.13
C ILE A 156 -5.15 27.96 -4.78
N MET A 157 -5.40 27.27 -3.65
CA MET A 157 -5.07 27.88 -2.35
C MET A 157 -3.60 27.76 -1.97
N PHE A 158 -3.01 26.56 -2.12
CA PHE A 158 -1.62 26.34 -1.71
C PHE A 158 -0.61 26.57 -2.83
N LEU A 159 -1.04 26.71 -4.09
CA LEU A 159 -0.16 26.88 -5.27
C LEU A 159 0.87 25.74 -5.40
N ILE A 160 0.52 24.55 -4.92
CA ILE A 160 1.35 23.34 -5.00
C ILE A 160 0.83 22.47 -6.15
N PRO A 161 1.52 22.41 -7.30
CA PRO A 161 1.11 21.55 -8.39
C PRO A 161 1.29 20.09 -8.00
N LEU A 162 0.21 19.30 -8.06
CA LEU A 162 0.27 17.85 -7.90
C LEU A 162 0.69 17.17 -9.22
N PRO A 163 1.17 15.91 -9.19
CA PRO A 163 1.55 15.18 -10.39
C PRO A 163 0.40 15.08 -11.38
N LYS A 164 0.52 15.78 -12.51
CA LYS A 164 -0.46 15.79 -13.59
C LYS A 164 -0.15 14.68 -14.58
N GLY A 165 -1.19 13.99 -15.03
CA GLY A 165 -1.07 13.01 -16.10
C GLY A 165 -1.23 13.66 -17.50
N PRO A 166 -0.86 12.93 -18.56
CA PRO A 166 -1.02 13.42 -19.94
C PRO A 166 -2.47 13.78 -20.28
N LEU A 167 -3.45 13.16 -19.64
CA LEU A 167 -4.87 13.50 -19.80
C LEU A 167 -5.22 14.85 -19.17
N GLU A 168 -4.71 15.16 -17.98
CA GLU A 168 -4.94 16.43 -17.28
C GLU A 168 -4.29 17.59 -18.03
N VAL A 169 -3.09 17.37 -18.56
CA VAL A 169 -2.38 18.33 -19.42
C VAL A 169 -3.14 18.57 -20.74
N ALA A 170 -3.72 17.53 -21.35
CA ALA A 170 -4.52 17.67 -22.57
C ALA A 170 -5.84 18.41 -22.34
N LEU A 171 -6.39 18.38 -21.12
CA LEU A 171 -7.60 19.12 -20.74
C LEU A 171 -7.31 20.58 -20.35
N GLY A 172 -6.03 21.00 -20.36
CA GLY A 172 -5.62 22.39 -20.12
C GLY A 172 -5.50 22.78 -18.64
N PHE A 173 -5.33 21.78 -17.78
CA PHE A 173 -5.11 21.97 -16.35
C PHE A 173 -3.63 21.84 -15.97
#